data_eaeb45e1d9ce7d9b9e5d6fd725c5a786
#
_entry.id   eaeb45e1d9ce7d9b9e5d6fd725c5a786
#
_cell.length_a   1.000
_cell.length_b   1.000
_cell.length_c   1.000
_cell.angle_alpha   90.00
_cell.angle_beta   90.00
_cell.angle_gamma   90.00
#
_symmetry.space_group_name_H-M   'P 1'
#
loop_
_entity.id
_entity.type
_entity.pdbx_description
1 polymer ?
#
loop_
_entity_poly.entity_id
_entity_poly.type
_entity_poly.pdbx_seq_one_letter_code
_entity_poly.pdbx_strand_id
1 'polypeptide(L)'
;TPINEIYYALRAITDKDTGIQDLDKIWLQLSFDSVQWKLKDGKVINKYPYNPGYDAIYKRLVMDGVTVKYSDSFQNPCALYYDDKDGTDNVLWYEDSRSIQAKIDMAKMFGIRGISVWRLGNIPDYEEQGANEIYLNVWNQIMQNTEKANN
;
A
#
# COMPACT_ATOMS: atom_id res chain seq x y z
N THR A 1 0.75 5.07 -0.22
CA THR A 1 1.05 6.32 0.52
C THR A 1 1.70 5.97 1.85
N PRO A 2 2.85 6.56 2.20
CA PRO A 2 3.51 6.33 3.49
C PRO A 2 2.61 6.69 4.68
N ILE A 3 2.69 5.92 5.77
CA ILE A 3 1.80 6.07 6.93
C ILE A 3 1.94 7.43 7.63
N ASN A 4 3.15 7.99 7.67
CA ASN A 4 3.42 9.29 8.26
C ASN A 4 2.69 10.44 7.53
N GLU A 5 2.57 10.39 6.21
CA GLU A 5 1.82 11.37 5.43
C GLU A 5 0.33 11.32 5.77
N ILE A 6 -0.22 10.11 5.92
CA ILE A 6 -1.60 9.91 6.36
C ILE A 6 -1.80 10.48 7.76
N TYR A 7 -0.87 10.19 8.70
CA TYR A 7 -0.93 10.71 10.06
C TYR A 7 -1.00 12.24 10.09
N TYR A 8 -0.12 12.93 9.38
CA TYR A 8 -0.11 14.39 9.37
C TYR A 8 -1.36 14.97 8.71
N ALA A 9 -1.85 14.36 7.63
CA ALA A 9 -3.09 14.78 6.99
C ALA A 9 -4.30 14.61 7.91
N LEU A 10 -4.42 13.44 8.58
CA LEU A 10 -5.51 13.18 9.52
C LEU A 10 -5.43 14.10 10.73
N ARG A 11 -4.25 14.30 11.30
CA ARG A 11 -4.03 15.23 12.41
C ARG A 11 -4.50 16.66 12.07
N ALA A 12 -4.20 17.13 10.86
CA ALA A 12 -4.59 18.46 10.43
C ALA A 12 -6.11 18.57 10.21
N ILE A 13 -6.72 17.60 9.53
CA ILE A 13 -8.15 17.66 9.20
C ILE A 13 -9.06 17.40 10.41
N THR A 14 -8.58 16.69 11.44
CA THR A 14 -9.32 16.40 12.68
C THR A 14 -8.92 17.29 13.86
N ASP A 15 -8.14 18.35 13.61
CA ASP A 15 -7.73 19.27 14.66
C ASP A 15 -8.96 19.87 15.37
N LYS A 16 -8.94 19.90 16.69
CA LYS A 16 -10.09 20.28 17.52
C LYS A 16 -10.49 21.76 17.37
N ASP A 17 -9.56 22.63 16.98
CA ASP A 17 -9.80 24.06 16.90
C ASP A 17 -10.04 24.54 15.47
N THR A 18 -9.39 23.90 14.48
CA THR A 18 -9.37 24.34 13.06
C THR A 18 -9.87 23.28 12.09
N GLY A 19 -10.01 22.02 12.53
CA GLY A 19 -10.40 20.91 11.70
C GLY A 19 -11.91 20.69 11.61
N ILE A 20 -12.27 19.58 10.97
CA ILE A 20 -13.66 19.13 10.82
C ILE A 20 -14.11 18.45 12.11
N GLN A 21 -15.13 19.01 12.77
CA GLN A 21 -15.64 18.50 14.05
C GLN A 21 -16.55 17.28 13.89
N ASP A 22 -17.23 17.16 12.76
CA ASP A 22 -18.10 16.03 12.42
C ASP A 22 -17.27 14.96 11.68
N LEU A 23 -16.67 14.04 12.44
CA LEU A 23 -15.78 13.01 11.92
C LEU A 23 -16.47 12.02 10.97
N ASP A 24 -17.80 11.88 11.05
CA ASP A 24 -18.57 11.02 10.14
C ASP A 24 -18.55 11.53 8.68
N LYS A 25 -18.16 12.79 8.48
CA LYS A 25 -17.95 13.38 7.14
C LYS A 25 -16.57 13.11 6.55
N ILE A 26 -15.66 12.52 7.33
CA ILE A 26 -14.28 12.26 6.89
C ILE A 26 -14.16 10.77 6.50
N TRP A 27 -13.66 10.55 5.28
CA TRP A 27 -13.38 9.22 4.76
C TRP A 27 -11.91 9.12 4.37
N LEU A 28 -11.22 8.06 4.83
CA LEU A 28 -9.88 7.77 4.38
C LEU A 28 -9.94 6.97 3.08
N GLN A 29 -9.40 7.52 2.00
CA GLN A 29 -9.26 6.77 0.74
C GLN A 29 -7.95 5.98 0.74
N LEU A 30 -8.06 4.66 0.57
CA LEU A 30 -6.94 3.75 0.38
C LEU A 30 -6.69 3.58 -1.13
N SER A 31 -5.52 4.03 -1.61
CA SER A 31 -5.11 3.85 -3.00
C SER A 31 -4.25 2.61 -3.15
N PHE A 32 -4.56 1.81 -4.16
CA PHE A 32 -3.79 0.63 -4.56
C PHE A 32 -2.84 0.92 -5.73
N ASP A 33 -2.59 2.18 -6.03
CA ASP A 33 -1.60 2.54 -7.04
C ASP A 33 -0.19 2.18 -6.56
N SER A 34 0.51 1.43 -7.38
CA SER A 34 1.89 1.05 -7.15
C SER A 34 2.85 2.08 -7.75
N VAL A 35 4.10 2.07 -7.29
CA VAL A 35 5.14 2.96 -7.79
C VAL A 35 6.42 2.17 -8.03
N GLN A 36 6.87 2.11 -9.29
CA GLN A 36 8.10 1.42 -9.66
C GLN A 36 9.12 2.40 -10.24
N TRP A 37 10.32 2.36 -9.66
CA TRP A 37 11.48 3.09 -10.16
C TRP A 37 12.53 2.14 -10.71
N LYS A 38 13.15 2.52 -11.83
CA LYS A 38 14.34 1.86 -12.39
C LYS A 38 15.59 2.63 -12.02
N LEU A 39 16.61 1.89 -11.61
CA LEU A 39 17.89 2.46 -11.24
C LEU A 39 19.00 1.84 -12.10
N LYS A 40 19.97 2.66 -12.44
CA LYS A 40 21.23 2.23 -13.04
C LYS A 40 22.38 2.93 -12.30
N ASP A 41 23.37 2.15 -11.87
CA ASP A 41 24.49 2.65 -11.06
C ASP A 41 24.01 3.45 -9.82
N GLY A 42 22.94 2.97 -9.17
CA GLY A 42 22.34 3.60 -7.99
C GLY A 42 21.53 4.89 -8.25
N LYS A 43 21.33 5.28 -9.52
CA LYS A 43 20.58 6.48 -9.88
C LYS A 43 19.28 6.14 -10.58
N VAL A 44 18.21 6.82 -10.21
CA VAL A 44 16.90 6.71 -10.88
C VAL A 44 17.04 7.21 -12.32
N ILE A 45 16.61 6.40 -13.28
CA ILE A 45 16.76 6.68 -14.73
C ILE A 45 15.44 7.03 -15.42
N ASN A 46 14.30 6.65 -14.87
CA ASN A 46 13.00 7.01 -15.43
C ASN A 46 12.50 8.36 -14.86
N LYS A 47 12.02 9.22 -15.73
CA LYS A 47 11.51 10.57 -15.37
C LYS A 47 10.25 10.49 -14.51
N TYR A 48 9.39 9.52 -14.79
CA TYR A 48 8.15 9.25 -14.06
C TYR A 48 8.13 7.79 -13.61
N PRO A 49 7.52 7.47 -12.47
CA PRO A 49 7.39 6.09 -12.05
C PRO A 49 6.47 5.30 -12.98
N TYR A 50 6.71 4.01 -13.08
CA TYR A 50 5.74 3.07 -13.63
C TYR A 50 4.74 2.69 -12.55
N ASN A 51 3.52 2.37 -12.96
CA ASN A 51 2.44 1.96 -12.07
C ASN A 51 1.90 0.58 -12.49
N PRO A 52 2.64 -0.52 -12.22
CA PRO A 52 2.21 -1.86 -12.59
C PRO A 52 0.94 -2.25 -11.81
N GLY A 53 0.00 -2.91 -12.49
CA GLY A 53 -1.16 -3.51 -11.86
C GLY A 53 -0.78 -4.76 -11.04
N TYR A 54 -1.69 -5.21 -10.16
CA TYR A 54 -1.39 -6.28 -9.22
C TYR A 54 -1.13 -7.65 -9.86
N ASP A 55 -1.67 -7.94 -11.03
CA ASP A 55 -1.28 -9.12 -11.80
C ASP A 55 0.22 -9.14 -12.14
N ALA A 56 0.75 -7.98 -12.53
CA ALA A 56 2.17 -7.85 -12.83
C ALA A 56 3.02 -7.84 -11.55
N ILE A 57 2.52 -7.25 -10.47
CA ILE A 57 3.17 -7.26 -9.15
C ILE A 57 3.27 -8.69 -8.65
N TYR A 58 2.15 -9.42 -8.59
CA TYR A 58 2.12 -10.82 -8.15
C TYR A 58 3.13 -11.68 -8.91
N LYS A 59 3.11 -11.62 -10.25
CA LYS A 59 4.04 -12.37 -11.09
C LYS A 59 5.51 -12.06 -10.79
N ARG A 60 5.83 -10.82 -10.40
CA ARG A 60 7.19 -10.43 -9.99
C ARG A 60 7.55 -10.97 -8.62
N LEU A 61 6.64 -10.87 -7.64
CA LEU A 61 6.92 -11.28 -6.27
C LEU A 61 7.19 -12.78 -6.13
N VAL A 62 6.62 -13.61 -7.01
CA VAL A 62 6.84 -15.06 -7.04
C VAL A 62 8.05 -15.50 -7.88
N MET A 63 8.75 -14.56 -8.54
CA MET A 63 9.96 -14.88 -9.32
C MET A 63 11.17 -15.09 -8.40
N ASP A 64 12.10 -15.94 -8.87
CA ASP A 64 13.40 -16.09 -8.24
C ASP A 64 14.21 -14.77 -8.30
N GLY A 65 15.03 -14.53 -7.27
CA GLY A 65 15.90 -13.35 -7.22
C GLY A 65 15.20 -12.05 -6.81
N VAL A 66 13.91 -12.07 -6.49
CA VAL A 66 13.19 -10.92 -5.93
C VAL A 66 13.31 -10.90 -4.42
N THR A 67 13.69 -9.74 -3.86
CA THR A 67 13.72 -9.52 -2.42
C THR A 67 12.54 -8.66 -2.00
N VAL A 68 11.65 -9.22 -1.21
CA VAL A 68 10.52 -8.49 -0.62
C VAL A 68 10.91 -8.00 0.77
N LYS A 69 10.68 -6.72 1.03
CA LYS A 69 10.92 -6.06 2.33
C LYS A 69 9.67 -5.31 2.77
N TYR A 70 9.54 -5.13 4.07
CA TYR A 70 8.54 -4.25 4.66
C TYR A 70 9.24 -3.10 5.38
N SER A 71 8.83 -1.88 5.08
CA SER A 71 9.38 -0.68 5.72
C SER A 71 8.58 -0.33 6.96
N ASP A 72 9.18 -0.48 8.13
CA ASP A 72 8.55 -0.10 9.40
C ASP A 72 8.25 1.41 9.46
N SER A 73 9.12 2.22 8.87
CA SER A 73 8.96 3.69 8.87
C SER A 73 7.80 4.16 7.99
N PHE A 74 7.57 3.49 6.85
CA PHE A 74 6.52 3.87 5.90
C PHE A 74 5.27 3.01 6.02
N GLN A 75 5.38 1.88 6.75
CA GLN A 75 4.34 0.85 6.85
C GLN A 75 3.85 0.41 5.45
N ASN A 76 4.82 0.16 4.56
CA ASN A 76 4.57 -0.28 3.19
C ASN A 76 5.58 -1.36 2.77
N PRO A 77 5.14 -2.35 1.98
CA PRO A 77 6.04 -3.30 1.34
C PRO A 77 6.76 -2.70 0.14
N CYS A 78 7.96 -3.18 -0.12
CA CYS A 78 8.67 -2.93 -1.36
C CYS A 78 9.36 -4.20 -1.86
N ALA A 79 9.43 -4.33 -3.19
CA ALA A 79 10.17 -5.39 -3.86
C ALA A 79 11.38 -4.81 -4.58
N LEU A 80 12.52 -5.49 -4.45
CA LEU A 80 13.79 -5.17 -5.08
C LEU A 80 14.16 -6.31 -6.01
N TYR A 81 14.46 -6.02 -7.28
CA TYR A 81 14.86 -7.01 -8.24
C TYR A 81 15.70 -6.41 -9.38
N TYR A 82 16.53 -7.23 -9.99
CA TYR A 82 17.29 -6.88 -11.19
C TYR A 82 16.55 -7.38 -12.42
N ASP A 83 16.50 -6.54 -13.47
CA ASP A 83 15.93 -6.90 -14.77
C ASP A 83 17.08 -7.11 -15.78
N ASP A 84 17.39 -8.38 -16.09
CA ASP A 84 18.45 -8.74 -17.02
C ASP A 84 18.22 -8.23 -18.45
N LYS A 85 16.98 -7.93 -18.83
CA LYS A 85 16.63 -7.50 -20.19
C LYS A 85 17.13 -6.10 -20.50
N ASP A 86 17.12 -5.23 -19.52
CA ASP A 86 17.54 -3.84 -19.69
C ASP A 86 18.71 -3.44 -18.76
N GLY A 87 19.16 -4.36 -17.92
CA GLY A 87 20.31 -4.17 -17.03
C GLY A 87 20.04 -3.16 -15.93
N THR A 88 18.84 -3.15 -15.37
CA THR A 88 18.44 -2.19 -14.33
C THR A 88 18.05 -2.86 -13.01
N ASP A 89 18.38 -2.20 -11.91
CA ASP A 89 17.78 -2.47 -10.61
C ASP A 89 16.39 -1.83 -10.56
N ASN A 90 15.44 -2.51 -9.93
CA ASN A 90 14.08 -2.04 -9.80
C ASN A 90 13.66 -1.98 -8.35
N VAL A 91 12.99 -0.90 -7.97
CA VAL A 91 12.34 -0.72 -6.67
C VAL A 91 10.85 -0.51 -6.91
N LEU A 92 10.05 -1.43 -6.41
CA LEU A 92 8.60 -1.43 -6.56
C LEU A 92 7.94 -1.28 -5.18
N TRP A 93 7.26 -0.17 -4.96
CA TRP A 93 6.40 0.06 -3.80
C TRP A 93 4.96 -0.28 -4.13
N TYR A 94 4.27 -0.97 -3.23
CA TYR A 94 2.89 -1.41 -3.43
C TYR A 94 2.14 -1.47 -2.09
N GLU A 95 0.88 -1.87 -2.11
CA GLU A 95 0.09 -2.12 -0.90
C GLU A 95 -0.11 -3.63 -0.71
N ASP A 96 -0.08 -4.07 0.55
CA ASP A 96 -0.41 -5.43 0.95
C ASP A 96 -1.38 -5.43 2.15
N SER A 97 -1.80 -6.58 2.63
CA SER A 97 -2.74 -6.68 3.75
C SER A 97 -2.23 -6.00 5.03
N ARG A 98 -0.91 -6.01 5.26
CA ARG A 98 -0.27 -5.38 6.44
C ARG A 98 -0.32 -3.86 6.34
N SER A 99 0.04 -3.30 5.18
CA SER A 99 0.04 -1.85 4.96
C SER A 99 -1.38 -1.28 4.97
N ILE A 100 -2.35 -2.02 4.45
CA ILE A 100 -3.77 -1.64 4.50
C ILE A 100 -4.29 -1.70 5.93
N GLN A 101 -3.96 -2.76 6.71
CA GLN A 101 -4.35 -2.83 8.12
C GLN A 101 -3.80 -1.65 8.92
N ALA A 102 -2.52 -1.31 8.74
CA ALA A 102 -1.91 -0.17 9.45
C ALA A 102 -2.65 1.16 9.14
N LYS A 103 -3.10 1.36 7.91
CA LYS A 103 -3.86 2.56 7.50
C LYS A 103 -5.28 2.57 8.06
N ILE A 104 -5.94 1.41 8.11
CA ILE A 104 -7.26 1.26 8.76
C ILE A 104 -7.14 1.55 10.25
N ASP A 105 -6.12 1.03 10.93
CA ASP A 105 -5.90 1.27 12.35
C ASP A 105 -5.57 2.75 12.63
N MET A 106 -4.84 3.40 11.73
CA MET A 106 -4.61 4.84 11.80
C MET A 106 -5.93 5.63 11.68
N ALA A 107 -6.81 5.29 10.75
CA ALA A 107 -8.12 5.93 10.63
C ALA A 107 -8.94 5.76 11.92
N LYS A 108 -8.99 4.55 12.48
CA LYS A 108 -9.67 4.26 13.74
C LYS A 108 -9.10 5.07 14.92
N MET A 109 -7.78 5.23 15.00
CA MET A 109 -7.10 6.03 16.02
C MET A 109 -7.55 7.50 16.00
N PHE A 110 -7.84 8.04 14.81
CA PHE A 110 -8.40 9.40 14.65
C PHE A 110 -9.93 9.46 14.74
N GLY A 111 -10.60 8.36 15.06
CA GLY A 111 -12.06 8.30 15.18
C GLY A 111 -12.79 8.28 13.82
N ILE A 112 -12.08 8.09 12.73
CA ILE A 112 -12.66 8.01 11.38
C ILE A 112 -13.21 6.60 11.16
N ARG A 113 -14.47 6.50 10.80
CA ARG A 113 -15.20 5.24 10.60
C ARG A 113 -15.33 4.87 9.11
N GLY A 114 -15.26 5.84 8.22
CA GLY A 114 -15.42 5.66 6.80
C GLY A 114 -14.08 5.41 6.08
N ILE A 115 -14.00 4.33 5.30
CA ILE A 115 -12.92 4.11 4.34
C ILE A 115 -13.50 3.97 2.93
N SER A 116 -12.77 4.44 1.95
CA SER A 116 -13.03 4.17 0.54
C SER A 116 -11.80 3.56 -0.11
N VAL A 117 -11.98 2.85 -1.20
CA VAL A 117 -10.88 2.18 -1.88
C VAL A 117 -10.77 2.65 -3.33
N TRP A 118 -9.58 3.00 -3.75
CA TRP A 118 -9.24 3.36 -5.10
C TRP A 118 -8.24 2.33 -5.65
N ARG A 119 -8.65 1.51 -6.60
CA ARG A 119 -10.02 1.38 -7.13
C ARG A 119 -10.44 -0.09 -7.15
N LEU A 120 -11.74 -0.32 -7.22
CA LEU A 120 -12.29 -1.65 -7.46
C LEU A 120 -11.67 -2.25 -8.74
N GLY A 121 -11.24 -3.51 -8.66
CA GLY A 121 -10.48 -4.19 -9.73
C GLY A 121 -8.95 -4.07 -9.59
N ASN A 122 -8.46 -3.17 -8.73
CA ASN A 122 -7.03 -3.09 -8.36
C ASN A 122 -6.73 -3.68 -6.97
N ILE A 123 -7.75 -4.13 -6.25
CA ILE A 123 -7.56 -4.72 -4.92
C ILE A 123 -7.09 -6.16 -5.10
N PRO A 124 -5.89 -6.52 -4.62
CA PRO A 124 -5.39 -7.87 -4.79
C PRO A 124 -6.09 -8.85 -3.84
N ASP A 125 -6.31 -10.05 -4.35
CA ASP A 125 -6.86 -11.18 -3.60
C ASP A 125 -6.18 -12.46 -4.08
N TYR A 126 -4.88 -12.53 -3.88
CA TYR A 126 -4.06 -13.68 -4.25
C TYR A 126 -3.75 -14.51 -3.01
N GLU A 127 -3.94 -15.81 -3.13
CA GLU A 127 -3.41 -16.75 -2.14
C GLU A 127 -1.89 -16.80 -2.22
N GLU A 128 -1.23 -16.95 -1.07
CA GLU A 128 0.22 -17.05 -0.99
C GLU A 128 0.71 -18.30 -1.72
N GLN A 129 1.61 -18.10 -2.67
CA GLN A 129 2.27 -19.18 -3.40
C GLN A 129 3.75 -18.85 -3.59
N GLY A 130 4.62 -19.81 -3.25
CA GLY A 130 6.05 -19.69 -3.47
C GLY A 130 6.88 -19.46 -2.22
N ALA A 131 8.16 -19.10 -2.41
CA ALA A 131 9.15 -18.96 -1.34
C ALA A 131 9.03 -17.68 -0.51
N ASN A 132 8.31 -16.68 -1.01
CA ASN A 132 8.12 -15.40 -0.36
C ASN A 132 6.71 -15.28 0.21
N GLU A 133 6.61 -14.77 1.44
CA GLU A 133 5.34 -14.31 2.01
C GLU A 133 4.94 -13.00 1.32
N ILE A 134 3.87 -13.01 0.54
CA ILE A 134 3.50 -11.88 -0.34
C ILE A 134 2.33 -11.04 0.18
N TYR A 135 1.56 -11.52 1.14
CA TYR A 135 0.46 -10.81 1.83
C TYR A 135 -0.53 -10.08 0.90
N LEU A 136 -0.80 -10.64 -0.29
CA LEU A 136 -1.71 -10.04 -1.28
C LEU A 136 -3.17 -10.48 -1.16
N ASN A 137 -3.56 -11.10 -0.05
CA ASN A 137 -4.95 -11.38 0.30
C ASN A 137 -5.60 -10.15 0.99
N VAL A 138 -5.67 -9.04 0.25
CA VAL A 138 -6.06 -7.74 0.82
C VAL A 138 -7.58 -7.60 0.89
N TRP A 139 -8.31 -8.16 -0.06
CA TRP A 139 -9.77 -8.10 -0.06
C TRP A 139 -10.36 -8.71 1.22
N ASN A 140 -9.90 -9.89 1.59
CA ASN A 140 -10.30 -10.54 2.83
C ASN A 140 -9.98 -9.70 4.06
N GLN A 141 -8.83 -9.01 4.09
CA GLN A 141 -8.45 -8.13 5.17
C GLN A 141 -9.41 -6.94 5.32
N ILE A 142 -9.84 -6.33 4.22
CA ILE A 142 -10.82 -5.24 4.21
C ILE A 142 -12.17 -5.76 4.72
N MET A 143 -12.65 -6.89 4.24
CA MET A 143 -13.93 -7.47 4.64
C MET A 143 -13.99 -7.80 6.13
N GLN A 144 -12.95 -8.41 6.69
CA GLN A 144 -12.85 -8.71 8.13
C GLN A 144 -12.92 -7.45 9.00
N ASN A 145 -12.39 -6.32 8.54
CA ASN A 145 -12.48 -5.05 9.27
C ASN A 145 -13.89 -4.46 9.25
N THR A 146 -14.64 -4.65 8.16
CA THR A 146 -16.03 -4.16 8.06
C THR A 146 -17.01 -5.00 8.89
N GLU A 147 -16.81 -6.31 8.98
CA GLU A 147 -17.63 -7.20 9.79
C GLU A 147 -17.47 -6.94 11.28
N LYS A 148 -16.25 -6.70 11.77
CA LYS A 148 -15.97 -6.35 13.17
C LYS A 148 -16.55 -5.01 13.60
N ALA A 149 -16.83 -4.10 12.68
CA ALA A 149 -17.40 -2.80 12.97
C ALA A 149 -18.93 -2.86 13.18
N ASN A 150 -19.58 -3.96 12.77
CA ASN A 150 -21.04 -4.16 12.85
C ASN A 150 -21.47 -5.00 14.07
N ASN A 151 -20.54 -5.47 14.89
CA ASN A 151 -20.77 -6.18 16.16
C ASN A 151 -20.37 -5.31 17.34
#